data_1462bb3d71df4cbdb966e8350419e2d6
#
_entry.id   1462bb3d71df4cbdb966e8350419e2d6
#
_cell.length_a   1.000
_cell.length_b   1.000
_cell.length_c   1.000
_cell.angle_alpha   90.00
_cell.angle_beta   90.00
_cell.angle_gamma   90.00
#
_symmetry.space_group_name_H-M   'P 1'
#
loop_
_entity.id
_entity.type
_entity.pdbx_description
1 polymer ?
#
loop_
_entity_poly.entity_id
_entity_poly.type
_entity_poly.pdbx_seq_one_letter_code
_entity_poly.pdbx_strand_id
1 'polypeptide(L)'
;MPQIEIRPAVSPDIIELIRLDHSCKTNYVWQMDRNINEGQFQITFREIRLPRPIQVPYPRLAESLEDEWQLASGVLVATHEGKQIGYTRLTENEEIQMVIIKDIVVDFPLRRQGIGTALILAAQNWAIQRNNRKLMFEMPSKNFPAIKLAFKLGFEFSVYNDSYYPNKDIALFFSRFLK
;
A
#
# COMPACT_ATOMS: atom_id res chain seq x y z
N MET A 1 4.84 21.50 -1.63
CA MET A 1 5.12 20.18 -1.03
C MET A 1 6.03 20.44 0.16
N PRO A 2 5.74 19.92 1.35
CA PRO A 2 6.64 20.11 2.49
C PRO A 2 8.01 19.47 2.16
N GLN A 3 9.06 20.03 2.71
CA GLN A 3 10.38 19.42 2.61
C GLN A 3 10.37 18.16 3.48
N ILE A 4 10.48 17.00 2.84
CA ILE A 4 10.47 15.70 3.50
C ILE A 4 11.79 14.99 3.26
N GLU A 5 12.21 14.20 4.25
CA GLU A 5 13.29 13.26 4.14
C GLU A 5 12.72 11.84 4.16
N ILE A 6 13.24 10.94 3.33
CA ILE A 6 12.88 9.52 3.35
C ILE A 6 14.14 8.71 3.58
N ARG A 7 14.11 7.88 4.61
CA ARG A 7 15.23 7.04 5.04
C ARG A 7 14.76 5.68 5.55
N PRO A 8 15.62 4.68 5.68
CA PRO A 8 15.30 3.48 6.44
C PRO A 8 14.86 3.81 7.86
N ALA A 9 13.84 3.09 8.34
CA ALA A 9 13.36 3.23 9.72
C ALA A 9 14.36 2.67 10.71
N VAL A 10 14.40 3.28 11.89
CA VAL A 10 15.13 2.80 13.06
C VAL A 10 14.15 2.54 14.21
N SER A 11 14.57 1.76 15.21
CA SER A 11 13.68 1.33 16.30
C SER A 11 12.85 2.45 16.94
N PRO A 12 13.39 3.65 17.24
CA PRO A 12 12.59 4.74 17.80
C PRO A 12 11.46 5.25 16.89
N ASP A 13 11.55 5.05 15.56
CA ASP A 13 10.50 5.49 14.65
C ASP A 13 9.22 4.66 14.83
N ILE A 14 9.35 3.37 15.14
CA ILE A 14 8.26 2.40 15.08
C ILE A 14 7.10 2.80 15.99
N ILE A 15 7.39 3.26 17.20
CA ILE A 15 6.37 3.71 18.16
C ILE A 15 5.55 4.89 17.59
N GLU A 16 6.22 5.82 16.93
CA GLU A 16 5.54 6.98 16.31
C GLU A 16 4.75 6.57 15.06
N LEU A 17 5.26 5.61 14.26
CA LEU A 17 4.56 5.10 13.08
C LEU A 17 3.28 4.35 13.44
N ILE A 18 3.25 3.61 14.54
CA ILE A 18 2.05 2.91 15.04
C ILE A 18 0.94 3.91 15.40
N ARG A 19 1.28 5.09 15.86
CA ARG A 19 0.33 6.15 16.28
C ARG A 19 -0.33 6.89 15.13
N LEU A 20 0.18 6.74 13.89
CA LEU A 20 -0.40 7.39 12.73
C LEU A 20 -1.82 6.87 12.46
N ASP A 21 -2.66 7.67 11.84
CA ASP A 21 -3.97 7.21 11.36
C ASP A 21 -3.81 6.32 10.12
N HIS A 22 -3.96 5.02 10.31
CA HIS A 22 -3.85 4.00 9.25
C HIS A 22 -5.14 3.82 8.44
N SER A 23 -6.25 4.42 8.86
CA SER A 23 -7.52 4.31 8.16
C SER A 23 -7.55 5.18 6.89
N CYS A 24 -8.48 4.92 5.99
CA CYS A 24 -8.74 5.83 4.88
C CYS A 24 -10.22 6.17 4.76
N LYS A 25 -10.51 7.40 4.34
CA LYS A 25 -11.86 7.85 4.03
C LYS A 25 -12.05 7.83 2.52
N THR A 26 -13.16 7.28 2.05
CA THR A 26 -13.45 7.19 0.63
C THR A 26 -14.92 7.31 0.30
N ASN A 27 -15.23 7.83 -0.90
CA ASN A 27 -16.55 7.85 -1.52
C ASN A 27 -16.69 6.76 -2.60
N TYR A 28 -15.64 6.02 -2.87
CA TYR A 28 -15.59 5.01 -3.92
C TYR A 28 -14.94 3.74 -3.40
N VAL A 29 -15.37 2.61 -3.96
CA VAL A 29 -14.77 1.29 -3.73
C VAL A 29 -14.71 0.54 -5.06
N TRP A 30 -13.83 -0.46 -5.14
CA TRP A 30 -13.85 -1.42 -6.23
C TRP A 30 -14.60 -2.65 -5.80
N GLN A 31 -15.76 -2.89 -6.44
CA GLN A 31 -16.62 -4.04 -6.21
C GLN A 31 -16.27 -5.15 -7.19
N MET A 32 -16.22 -6.37 -6.68
CA MET A 32 -16.01 -7.57 -7.47
C MET A 32 -17.35 -8.21 -7.81
N ASP A 33 -17.57 -8.49 -9.08
CA ASP A 33 -18.64 -9.34 -9.58
C ASP A 33 -18.04 -10.64 -10.10
N ARG A 34 -18.70 -11.73 -9.79
CA ARG A 34 -18.25 -13.08 -10.17
C ARG A 34 -19.35 -13.75 -10.98
N ASN A 35 -19.01 -14.22 -12.17
CA ASN A 35 -19.89 -14.99 -13.03
C ASN A 35 -19.21 -16.31 -13.40
N ILE A 36 -19.83 -17.43 -13.03
CA ILE A 36 -19.29 -18.78 -13.24
C ILE A 36 -20.31 -19.56 -14.07
N ASN A 37 -19.91 -19.93 -15.28
CA ASN A 37 -20.69 -20.75 -16.20
C ASN A 37 -19.90 -22.02 -16.55
N GLU A 38 -20.54 -22.99 -17.18
CA GLU A 38 -19.85 -24.18 -17.64
C GLU A 38 -18.70 -23.85 -18.60
N GLY A 39 -17.49 -24.27 -18.25
CA GLY A 39 -16.27 -24.01 -19.02
C GLY A 39 -15.72 -22.57 -18.95
N GLN A 40 -16.34 -21.65 -18.19
CA GLN A 40 -15.89 -20.28 -18.09
C GLN A 40 -16.16 -19.68 -16.70
N PHE A 41 -15.20 -18.94 -16.17
CA PHE A 41 -15.45 -18.00 -15.09
C PHE A 41 -14.95 -16.61 -15.45
N GLN A 42 -15.71 -15.60 -15.04
CA GLN A 42 -15.39 -14.20 -15.27
C GLN A 42 -15.39 -13.46 -13.94
N ILE A 43 -14.33 -12.70 -13.71
CA ILE A 43 -14.19 -11.81 -12.56
C ILE A 43 -14.10 -10.37 -13.08
N THR A 44 -14.99 -9.53 -12.60
CA THR A 44 -15.03 -8.13 -13.00
C THR A 44 -14.92 -7.24 -11.77
N PHE A 45 -14.00 -6.29 -11.80
CA PHE A 45 -13.91 -5.23 -10.80
C PHE A 45 -14.45 -3.93 -11.38
N ARG A 46 -15.37 -3.29 -10.65
CA ARG A 46 -15.96 -2.01 -11.05
C ARG A 46 -15.80 -0.97 -9.96
N GLU A 47 -15.44 0.25 -10.37
CA GLU A 47 -15.46 1.42 -9.48
C GLU A 47 -16.92 1.79 -9.18
N ILE A 48 -17.30 1.78 -7.92
CA ILE A 48 -18.64 2.10 -7.44
C ILE A 48 -18.58 3.33 -6.55
N ARG A 49 -19.41 4.33 -6.86
CA ARG A 49 -19.61 5.48 -5.99
C ARG A 49 -20.58 5.11 -4.87
N LEU A 50 -20.17 5.36 -3.64
CA LEU A 50 -20.99 5.11 -2.47
C LEU A 50 -21.99 6.26 -2.24
N PRO A 51 -23.19 6.00 -1.69
CA PRO A 51 -24.17 7.04 -1.36
C PRO A 51 -23.64 8.06 -0.33
N ARG A 52 -22.74 7.62 0.54
CA ARG A 52 -22.05 8.46 1.54
C ARG A 52 -20.62 7.97 1.74
N PRO A 53 -19.71 8.87 2.18
CA PRO A 53 -18.34 8.47 2.54
C PRO A 53 -18.32 7.41 3.62
N ILE A 54 -17.39 6.49 3.51
CA ILE A 54 -17.09 5.51 4.55
C ILE A 54 -15.67 5.68 5.08
N GLN A 55 -15.48 5.30 6.35
CA GLN A 55 -14.16 5.10 6.92
C GLN A 55 -13.78 3.63 6.69
N VAL A 56 -12.70 3.41 5.95
CA VAL A 56 -12.14 2.07 5.74
C VAL A 56 -11.08 1.83 6.80
N PRO A 57 -11.26 0.84 7.68
CA PRO A 57 -10.26 0.54 8.70
C PRO A 57 -8.98 0.01 8.05
N TYR A 58 -7.87 0.13 8.75
CA TYR A 58 -6.63 -0.52 8.36
C TYR A 58 -6.85 -2.05 8.41
N PRO A 59 -6.43 -2.80 7.38
CA PRO A 59 -6.77 -4.23 7.30
C PRO A 59 -5.92 -5.12 8.22
N ARG A 60 -4.92 -4.54 8.89
CA ARG A 60 -4.04 -5.19 9.87
C ARG A 60 -4.11 -4.43 11.19
N LEU A 61 -3.47 -4.96 12.23
CA LEU A 61 -3.27 -4.21 13.48
C LEU A 61 -2.04 -3.31 13.29
N ALA A 62 -2.16 -2.02 13.62
CA ALA A 62 -1.04 -1.09 13.52
C ALA A 62 0.10 -1.50 14.47
N GLU A 63 -0.26 -2.02 15.65
CA GLU A 63 0.65 -2.51 16.67
C GLU A 63 1.52 -3.68 16.19
N SER A 64 1.04 -4.46 15.22
CA SER A 64 1.84 -5.56 14.65
C SER A 64 3.14 -5.08 13.98
N LEU A 65 3.24 -3.79 13.66
CA LEU A 65 4.46 -3.21 13.12
C LEU A 65 5.63 -3.33 14.10
N GLU A 66 5.37 -3.32 15.43
CA GLU A 66 6.40 -3.47 16.45
C GLU A 66 7.13 -4.81 16.37
N ASP A 67 6.40 -5.88 16.06
CA ASP A 67 6.96 -7.22 15.92
C ASP A 67 7.45 -7.50 14.49
N GLU A 68 6.76 -6.94 13.50
CA GLU A 68 6.96 -7.29 12.10
C GLU A 68 8.02 -6.43 11.38
N TRP A 69 8.40 -5.26 11.90
CA TRP A 69 9.29 -4.35 11.19
C TRP A 69 10.71 -4.93 10.98
N GLN A 70 11.18 -5.74 11.92
CA GLN A 70 12.48 -6.43 11.81
C GLN A 70 12.43 -7.63 10.85
N LEU A 71 11.24 -8.22 10.65
CA LEU A 71 11.00 -9.31 9.70
C LEU A 71 10.74 -8.80 8.28
N ALA A 72 10.39 -7.53 8.14
CA ALA A 72 10.24 -6.91 6.84
C ALA A 72 11.60 -6.78 6.14
N SER A 73 11.60 -6.90 4.81
CA SER A 73 12.83 -6.69 4.02
C SER A 73 13.27 -5.23 4.07
N GLY A 74 12.34 -4.31 4.30
CA GLY A 74 12.62 -2.90 4.51
C GLY A 74 11.40 -2.13 5.01
N VAL A 75 11.66 -1.13 5.85
CA VAL A 75 10.69 -0.10 6.22
C VAL A 75 11.33 1.26 5.95
N LEU A 76 10.69 2.06 5.10
CA LEU A 76 11.14 3.42 4.81
C LEU A 76 10.20 4.40 5.50
N VAL A 77 10.76 5.33 6.24
CA VAL A 77 10.03 6.38 6.97
C VAL A 77 10.19 7.72 6.26
N ALA A 78 9.09 8.44 6.11
CA ALA A 78 9.09 9.84 5.72
C ALA A 78 9.03 10.73 6.96
N THR A 79 9.94 11.68 7.06
CA THR A 79 9.99 12.66 8.14
C THR A 79 9.87 14.09 7.61
N HIS A 80 9.31 14.95 8.44
CA HIS A 80 9.25 16.39 8.21
C HIS A 80 9.57 17.12 9.52
N GLU A 81 10.56 17.99 9.51
CA GLU A 81 11.04 18.67 10.72
C GLU A 81 11.33 17.70 11.89
N GLY A 82 11.91 16.54 11.58
CA GLY A 82 12.25 15.51 12.54
C GLY A 82 11.09 14.65 13.05
N LYS A 83 9.84 14.88 12.60
CA LYS A 83 8.67 14.10 12.97
C LYS A 83 8.37 13.06 11.90
N GLN A 84 7.98 11.86 12.32
CA GLN A 84 7.52 10.80 11.44
C GLN A 84 6.12 11.14 10.92
N ILE A 85 5.98 11.20 9.58
CA ILE A 85 4.73 11.61 8.92
C ILE A 85 4.17 10.55 7.98
N GLY A 86 4.84 9.45 7.83
CA GLY A 86 4.40 8.33 7.00
C GLY A 86 5.49 7.27 6.84
N TYR A 87 5.09 6.13 6.32
CA TYR A 87 6.02 5.04 6.04
C TYR A 87 5.53 4.12 4.93
N THR A 88 6.43 3.29 4.44
CA THR A 88 6.10 2.12 3.61
C THR A 88 6.85 0.90 4.11
N ARG A 89 6.16 -0.24 4.16
CA ARG A 89 6.72 -1.53 4.51
C ARG A 89 6.87 -2.40 3.28
N LEU A 90 8.04 -2.97 3.12
CA LEU A 90 8.46 -3.72 1.94
C LEU A 90 8.76 -5.18 2.30
N THR A 91 8.32 -6.08 1.45
CA THR A 91 8.71 -7.49 1.49
C THR A 91 9.34 -7.86 0.15
N GLU A 92 10.54 -8.43 0.19
CA GLU A 92 11.28 -8.86 -0.99
C GLU A 92 11.14 -10.36 -1.19
N ASN A 93 10.92 -10.78 -2.41
CA ASN A 93 11.08 -12.16 -2.84
C ASN A 93 12.24 -12.21 -3.85
N GLU A 94 13.41 -12.60 -3.37
CA GLU A 94 14.65 -12.62 -4.15
C GLU A 94 14.59 -13.65 -5.29
N GLU A 95 13.89 -14.78 -5.08
CA GLU A 95 13.77 -15.86 -6.06
C GLU A 95 13.14 -15.37 -7.38
N ILE A 96 12.13 -14.54 -7.28
CA ILE A 96 11.42 -13.97 -8.45
C ILE A 96 11.76 -12.50 -8.69
N GLN A 97 12.73 -11.95 -7.98
CA GLN A 97 13.19 -10.57 -8.08
C GLN A 97 12.04 -9.56 -8.00
N MET A 98 11.24 -9.66 -6.96
CA MET A 98 10.04 -8.85 -6.75
C MET A 98 10.01 -8.27 -5.35
N VAL A 99 9.65 -7.00 -5.25
CA VAL A 99 9.32 -6.32 -3.99
C VAL A 99 7.83 -6.05 -3.93
N ILE A 100 7.22 -6.30 -2.79
CA ILE A 100 5.83 -5.98 -2.51
C ILE A 100 5.78 -4.84 -1.49
N ILE A 101 5.13 -3.75 -1.85
CA ILE A 101 4.69 -2.72 -0.91
C ILE A 101 3.49 -3.29 -0.16
N LYS A 102 3.71 -3.68 1.10
CA LYS A 102 2.67 -4.26 1.97
C LYS A 102 1.81 -3.19 2.62
N ASP A 103 2.43 -2.08 2.99
CA ASP A 103 1.77 -0.95 3.62
C ASP A 103 2.33 0.36 3.08
N ILE A 104 1.45 1.33 2.95
CA ILE A 104 1.78 2.73 2.76
C ILE A 104 0.84 3.56 3.61
N VAL A 105 1.41 4.30 4.54
CA VAL A 105 0.67 5.13 5.49
C VAL A 105 1.22 6.54 5.46
N VAL A 106 0.33 7.51 5.43
CA VAL A 106 0.67 8.94 5.54
C VAL A 106 -0.26 9.54 6.58
N ASP A 107 0.30 10.33 7.47
CA ASP A 107 -0.44 11.02 8.53
C ASP A 107 -1.61 11.83 7.93
N PHE A 108 -2.78 11.72 8.55
CA PHE A 108 -4.03 12.22 7.98
C PHE A 108 -3.98 13.69 7.55
N PRO A 109 -3.48 14.63 8.36
CA PRO A 109 -3.42 16.06 7.99
C PRO A 109 -2.50 16.35 6.80
N LEU A 110 -1.56 15.44 6.51
CA LEU A 110 -0.53 15.62 5.48
C LEU A 110 -0.81 14.83 4.19
N ARG A 111 -1.96 14.18 4.11
CA ARG A 111 -2.38 13.45 2.90
C ARG A 111 -2.62 14.41 1.74
N ARG A 112 -2.55 13.87 0.51
CA ARG A 112 -2.74 14.61 -0.75
C ARG A 112 -1.67 15.67 -1.05
N GLN A 113 -0.57 15.67 -0.32
CA GLN A 113 0.58 16.57 -0.49
C GLN A 113 1.78 15.91 -1.19
N GLY A 114 1.60 14.75 -1.81
CA GLY A 114 2.65 14.06 -2.58
C GLY A 114 3.51 13.08 -1.77
N ILE A 115 3.34 12.99 -0.44
CA ILE A 115 4.17 12.13 0.43
C ILE A 115 4.05 10.65 0.05
N GLY A 116 2.83 10.16 -0.21
CA GLY A 116 2.63 8.78 -0.67
C GLY A 116 3.31 8.49 -2.01
N THR A 117 3.33 9.45 -2.93
CA THR A 117 4.09 9.36 -4.18
C THR A 117 5.58 9.23 -3.90
N ALA A 118 6.12 10.08 -3.03
CA ALA A 118 7.53 10.05 -2.67
C ALA A 118 7.95 8.73 -2.01
N LEU A 119 7.11 8.19 -1.11
CA LEU A 119 7.34 6.87 -0.49
C LEU A 119 7.37 5.73 -1.52
N ILE A 120 6.46 5.73 -2.51
CA ILE A 120 6.46 4.71 -3.58
C ILE A 120 7.71 4.84 -4.47
N LEU A 121 8.12 6.07 -4.81
CA LEU A 121 9.35 6.29 -5.59
C LEU A 121 10.60 5.86 -4.81
N ALA A 122 10.64 6.11 -3.50
CA ALA A 122 11.72 5.61 -2.65
C ALA A 122 11.73 4.07 -2.58
N ALA A 123 10.56 3.43 -2.47
CA ALA A 123 10.43 1.96 -2.54
C ALA A 123 10.89 1.41 -3.90
N GLN A 124 10.59 2.11 -4.99
CA GLN A 124 11.07 1.75 -6.33
C GLN A 124 12.60 1.81 -6.42
N ASN A 125 13.21 2.89 -5.94
CA ASN A 125 14.67 3.02 -5.92
C ASN A 125 15.32 1.96 -5.03
N TRP A 126 14.73 1.69 -3.86
CA TRP A 126 15.18 0.64 -2.96
C TRP A 126 15.17 -0.74 -3.64
N ALA A 127 14.10 -1.05 -4.39
CA ALA A 127 13.97 -2.30 -5.13
C ALA A 127 14.98 -2.41 -6.27
N ILE A 128 15.21 -1.33 -7.03
CA ILE A 128 16.20 -1.28 -8.13
C ILE A 128 17.61 -1.51 -7.60
N GLN A 129 17.99 -0.86 -6.50
CA GLN A 129 19.32 -1.02 -5.88
C GLN A 129 19.60 -2.46 -5.42
N ARG A 130 18.56 -3.26 -5.22
CA ARG A 130 18.63 -4.67 -4.83
C ARG A 130 18.41 -5.63 -6.01
N ASN A 131 18.51 -5.13 -7.24
CA ASN A 131 18.35 -5.91 -8.49
C ASN A 131 16.96 -6.55 -8.66
N ASN A 132 15.93 -6.00 -8.03
CA ASN A 132 14.57 -6.43 -8.28
C ASN A 132 14.07 -5.85 -9.61
N ARG A 133 13.33 -6.67 -10.36
CA ARG A 133 12.76 -6.28 -11.67
C ARG A 133 11.29 -5.89 -11.63
N LYS A 134 10.61 -6.15 -10.51
CA LYS A 134 9.18 -5.91 -10.37
C LYS A 134 8.85 -5.33 -9.00
N LEU A 135 8.04 -4.28 -9.00
CA LEU A 135 7.43 -3.72 -7.80
C LEU A 135 5.94 -4.02 -7.83
N MET A 136 5.42 -4.57 -6.75
CA MET A 136 4.00 -4.86 -6.57
C MET A 136 3.47 -4.03 -5.41
N PHE A 137 2.22 -3.58 -5.50
CA PHE A 137 1.57 -2.80 -4.45
C PHE A 137 0.29 -3.51 -4.03
N GLU A 138 0.20 -3.92 -2.77
CA GLU A 138 -0.93 -4.59 -2.14
C GLU A 138 -1.85 -3.58 -1.46
N MET A 139 -3.16 -3.70 -1.67
CA MET A 139 -4.15 -2.86 -1.01
C MET A 139 -5.54 -3.50 -0.97
N PRO A 140 -6.39 -3.17 0.01
CA PRO A 140 -7.79 -3.58 -0.01
C PRO A 140 -8.54 -2.95 -1.19
N SER A 141 -9.51 -3.68 -1.75
CA SER A 141 -10.38 -3.18 -2.83
C SER A 141 -11.19 -1.94 -2.43
N LYS A 142 -11.33 -1.68 -1.13
CA LYS A 142 -11.96 -0.50 -0.55
C LYS A 142 -11.02 0.70 -0.40
N ASN A 143 -9.70 0.50 -0.51
CA ASN A 143 -8.73 1.59 -0.39
C ASN A 143 -8.57 2.34 -1.71
N PHE A 144 -9.63 3.04 -2.10
CA PHE A 144 -9.66 3.79 -3.35
C PHE A 144 -8.54 4.83 -3.52
N PRO A 145 -8.13 5.58 -2.48
CA PRO A 145 -6.98 6.48 -2.60
C PRO A 145 -5.69 5.78 -3.01
N ALA A 146 -5.40 4.60 -2.46
CA ALA A 146 -4.21 3.82 -2.82
C ALA A 146 -4.31 3.27 -4.26
N ILE A 147 -5.49 2.81 -4.67
CA ILE A 147 -5.74 2.34 -6.04
C ILE A 147 -5.52 3.48 -7.05
N LYS A 148 -6.05 4.67 -6.79
CA LYS A 148 -5.83 5.85 -7.65
C LYS A 148 -4.36 6.26 -7.70
N LEU A 149 -3.64 6.11 -6.58
CA LEU A 149 -2.20 6.38 -6.54
C LEU A 149 -1.41 5.37 -7.38
N ALA A 150 -1.77 4.08 -7.31
CA ALA A 150 -1.16 3.04 -8.13
C ALA A 150 -1.33 3.33 -9.63
N PHE A 151 -2.55 3.60 -10.08
CA PHE A 151 -2.81 3.98 -11.48
C PHE A 151 -2.04 5.23 -11.91
N LYS A 152 -2.04 6.28 -11.07
CA LYS A 152 -1.31 7.52 -11.34
C LYS A 152 0.19 7.29 -11.57
N LEU A 153 0.77 6.30 -10.87
CA LEU A 153 2.19 5.96 -10.96
C LEU A 153 2.49 4.86 -11.99
N GLY A 154 1.52 4.50 -12.84
CA GLY A 154 1.70 3.55 -13.92
C GLY A 154 1.80 2.09 -13.47
N PHE A 155 1.22 1.77 -12.32
CA PHE A 155 1.00 0.37 -11.94
C PHE A 155 -0.23 -0.16 -12.65
N GLU A 156 -0.17 -1.41 -13.07
CA GLU A 156 -1.25 -2.14 -13.73
C GLU A 156 -1.83 -3.18 -12.78
N PHE A 157 -3.14 -3.42 -12.87
CA PHE A 157 -3.77 -4.49 -12.13
C PHE A 157 -3.15 -5.84 -12.50
N SER A 158 -2.80 -6.64 -11.51
CA SER A 158 -2.05 -7.89 -11.72
C SER A 158 -2.76 -9.10 -11.14
N VAL A 159 -3.17 -9.05 -9.88
CA VAL A 159 -3.74 -10.19 -9.14
C VAL A 159 -4.76 -9.67 -8.13
N TYR A 160 -5.72 -10.51 -7.80
CA TYR A 160 -6.54 -10.33 -6.60
C TYR A 160 -6.51 -11.60 -5.72
N ASN A 161 -6.79 -11.42 -4.46
CA ASN A 161 -7.01 -12.53 -3.55
C ASN A 161 -8.27 -12.25 -2.71
N ASP A 162 -9.27 -13.12 -2.85
CA ASP A 162 -10.52 -13.00 -2.12
C ASP A 162 -10.33 -13.44 -0.65
N SER A 163 -10.99 -12.73 0.26
CA SER A 163 -10.91 -13.02 1.70
C SER A 163 -9.47 -13.04 2.24
N TYR A 164 -8.61 -12.18 1.71
CA TYR A 164 -7.18 -12.14 2.01
C TYR A 164 -6.86 -11.61 3.40
N TYR A 165 -7.57 -10.56 3.81
CA TYR A 165 -7.36 -9.93 5.12
C TYR A 165 -8.18 -10.60 6.21
N PRO A 166 -7.82 -10.45 7.50
CA PRO A 166 -8.59 -11.01 8.61
C PRO A 166 -10.07 -10.59 8.63
N ASN A 167 -10.37 -9.39 8.14
CA ASN A 167 -11.74 -8.89 7.97
C ASN A 167 -12.44 -9.39 6.70
N LYS A 168 -11.83 -10.36 5.98
CA LYS A 168 -12.28 -10.96 4.72
C LYS A 168 -12.37 -9.98 3.54
N ASP A 169 -11.75 -8.82 3.63
CA ASP A 169 -11.65 -7.91 2.49
C ASP A 169 -10.77 -8.52 1.40
N ILE A 170 -11.12 -8.19 0.15
CA ILE A 170 -10.37 -8.57 -1.04
C ILE A 170 -9.09 -7.74 -1.09
N ALA A 171 -7.94 -8.40 -1.28
CA ALA A 171 -6.72 -7.73 -1.67
C ALA A 171 -6.63 -7.59 -3.19
N LEU A 172 -6.28 -6.39 -3.64
CA LEU A 172 -5.87 -6.11 -5.00
C LEU A 172 -4.36 -5.89 -5.03
N PHE A 173 -3.73 -6.41 -6.07
CA PHE A 173 -2.30 -6.25 -6.31
C PHE A 173 -2.10 -5.56 -7.65
N PHE A 174 -1.42 -4.44 -7.61
CA PHE A 174 -1.00 -3.71 -8.80
C PHE A 174 0.51 -3.86 -8.95
N SER A 175 0.99 -4.03 -10.16
CA SER A 175 2.41 -4.23 -10.39
C SER A 175 2.97 -3.34 -11.49
N ARG A 176 4.28 -3.10 -11.40
CA ARG A 176 5.04 -2.37 -12.40
C ARG A 176 6.40 -3.01 -12.56
N PHE A 177 6.86 -3.17 -13.82
CA PHE A 177 8.24 -3.54 -14.08
C PHE A 177 9.17 -2.36 -13.83
N LEU A 178 10.30 -2.67 -13.22
CA LEU A 178 11.38 -1.73 -12.94
C LEU A 178 12.38 -1.78 -14.12
N LYS A 179 12.89 -0.63 -14.46
CA LYS A 179 13.90 -0.48 -15.54
C LYS A 179 15.26 -0.27 -14.92
#